data_1fe1cbc396b41d328afcaae9e57c15df
#
_entry.id   1fe1cbc396b41d328afcaae9e57c15df
#
_cell.length_a   1.000
_cell.length_b   1.000
_cell.length_c   1.000
_cell.angle_alpha   90.00
_cell.angle_beta   90.00
_cell.angle_gamma   90.00
#
_symmetry.space_group_name_H-M   'P 1'
#
loop_
_entity.id
_entity.type
_entity.pdbx_description
1 polymer ?
#
loop_
_entity_poly.entity_id
_entity_poly.type
_entity_poly.pdbx_seq_one_letter_code
_entity_poly.pdbx_strand_id
1 'polypeptide(L)'
;MTATLVYGDHVSCSRVGGGMRREASRLRQHAQSLEDAVGEQAVWKGPGVEAARRAIVASWEALRATAGVLDEAGGALQRYATDLAEGHELGRRAERRVHSAGLLLDGTRVIEPWGPASAEEAERRCSQVPVVQARVDLATAHVGRARGRLARRMASLTEALAAQALVRPPAPASVRPPATP
;
A
#
# COMPACT_ATOMS: atom_id res chain seq x y z
N MET A 1 -14.46 24.57 -13.43
CA MET A 1 -13.56 23.63 -12.73
C MET A 1 -14.24 22.26 -12.81
N THR A 2 -13.66 21.32 -13.56
CA THR A 2 -14.19 19.95 -13.66
C THR A 2 -13.89 19.22 -12.37
N ALA A 3 -14.92 18.91 -11.58
CA ALA A 3 -14.76 18.08 -10.40
C ALA A 3 -14.37 16.66 -10.83
N THR A 4 -13.20 16.21 -10.43
CA THR A 4 -12.73 14.85 -10.72
C THR A 4 -13.41 13.87 -9.75
N LEU A 5 -14.16 12.90 -10.27
CA LEU A 5 -14.88 11.88 -9.48
C LEU A 5 -13.98 11.00 -8.62
N VAL A 6 -12.75 10.77 -9.06
CA VAL A 6 -11.78 9.89 -8.40
C VAL A 6 -10.53 10.68 -8.05
N TYR A 7 -10.20 10.71 -6.76
CA TYR A 7 -9.01 11.37 -6.25
C TYR A 7 -7.91 10.37 -5.90
N GLY A 8 -6.67 10.75 -6.18
CA GLY A 8 -5.46 10.02 -5.84
C GLY A 8 -4.50 9.94 -7.02
N ASP A 9 -3.22 9.75 -6.70
CA ASP A 9 -2.15 9.64 -7.70
C ASP A 9 -1.64 8.20 -7.75
N HIS A 10 -2.08 7.47 -8.77
CA HIS A 10 -1.67 6.09 -8.98
C HIS A 10 -0.18 5.95 -9.31
N VAL A 11 0.43 6.97 -9.93
CA VAL A 11 1.86 6.96 -10.28
C VAL A 11 2.70 7.01 -9.01
N SER A 12 2.38 7.91 -8.09
CA SER A 12 3.05 8.01 -6.78
C SER A 12 2.87 6.74 -5.96
N CYS A 13 1.67 6.16 -5.92
CA CYS A 13 1.43 4.87 -5.23
C CYS A 13 2.28 3.75 -5.82
N SER A 14 2.35 3.63 -7.15
CA SER A 14 3.17 2.64 -7.84
C SER A 14 4.67 2.84 -7.56
N ARG A 15 5.15 4.09 -7.59
CA ARG A 15 6.55 4.44 -7.32
C ARG A 15 6.96 4.08 -5.89
N VAL A 16 6.13 4.42 -4.90
CA VAL A 16 6.37 4.07 -3.49
C VAL A 16 6.37 2.56 -3.31
N GLY A 17 5.38 1.85 -3.87
CA GLY A 17 5.31 0.40 -3.81
C GLY A 17 6.54 -0.28 -4.44
N GLY A 18 7.00 0.21 -5.58
CA GLY A 18 8.24 -0.26 -6.21
C GLY A 18 9.48 0.04 -5.37
N GLY A 19 9.53 1.19 -4.68
CA GLY A 19 10.59 1.54 -3.73
C GLY A 19 10.68 0.56 -2.56
N MET A 20 9.54 0.25 -1.93
CA MET A 20 9.47 -0.71 -0.83
C MET A 20 9.95 -2.11 -1.24
N ARG A 21 9.59 -2.58 -2.43
CA ARG A 21 10.03 -3.88 -2.95
C ARG A 21 11.54 -3.91 -3.24
N ARG A 22 12.12 -2.82 -3.75
CA ARG A 22 13.58 -2.72 -3.92
C ARG A 22 14.29 -2.76 -2.58
N GLU A 23 13.77 -2.07 -1.57
CA GLU A 23 14.34 -2.10 -0.24
C GLU A 23 14.22 -3.48 0.42
N ALA A 24 13.10 -4.16 0.24
CA ALA A 24 12.94 -5.56 0.66
C ALA A 24 14.01 -6.48 0.04
N SER A 25 14.33 -6.29 -1.24
CA SER A 25 15.38 -7.04 -1.91
C SER A 25 16.78 -6.76 -1.32
N ARG A 26 17.07 -5.50 -1.00
CA ARG A 26 18.34 -5.13 -0.33
C ARG A 26 18.45 -5.75 1.05
N LEU A 27 17.38 -5.73 1.85
CA LEU A 27 17.37 -6.34 3.17
C LEU A 27 17.60 -7.86 3.09
N ARG A 28 17.01 -8.55 2.08
CA ARG A 28 17.28 -9.97 1.85
C ARG A 28 18.74 -10.24 1.49
N GLN A 29 19.35 -9.38 0.66
CA GLN A 29 20.78 -9.50 0.34
C GLN A 29 21.66 -9.31 1.58
N HIS A 30 21.36 -8.31 2.43
CA HIS A 30 22.09 -8.12 3.68
C HIS A 30 21.90 -9.30 4.64
N ALA A 31 20.70 -9.84 4.75
CA ALA A 31 20.45 -11.03 5.55
C ALA A 31 21.25 -12.23 5.04
N GLN A 32 21.33 -12.42 3.73
CA GLN A 32 22.13 -13.48 3.12
C GLN A 32 23.64 -13.30 3.42
N SER A 33 24.16 -12.07 3.28
CA SER A 33 25.58 -11.80 3.62
C SER A 33 25.91 -12.08 5.07
N LEU A 34 24.98 -11.82 6.00
CA LEU A 34 25.15 -12.16 7.41
C LEU A 34 25.16 -13.69 7.66
N GLU A 35 24.27 -14.42 6.96
CA GLU A 35 24.20 -15.87 7.03
C GLU A 35 25.49 -16.51 6.51
N ASP A 36 25.98 -16.05 5.35
CA ASP A 36 27.22 -16.53 4.73
C ASP A 36 28.42 -16.26 5.66
N ALA A 37 28.51 -15.05 6.25
CA ALA A 37 29.55 -14.69 7.20
C ALA A 37 29.59 -15.60 8.44
N VAL A 38 28.44 -16.06 8.93
CA VAL A 38 28.37 -17.02 10.05
C VAL A 38 28.82 -18.40 9.61
N GLY A 39 28.48 -18.82 8.40
CA GLY A 39 28.89 -20.11 7.83
C GLY A 39 30.41 -20.21 7.67
N GLU A 40 31.06 -19.15 7.20
CA GLU A 40 32.52 -19.08 7.03
C GLU A 40 33.29 -19.02 8.36
N GLN A 41 32.65 -18.52 9.41
CA GLN A 41 33.28 -18.32 10.74
C GLN A 41 33.20 -19.54 11.67
N ALA A 42 33.07 -20.73 11.13
CA ALA A 42 33.20 -21.99 11.90
C ALA A 42 34.53 -22.12 12.72
N VAL A 43 35.48 -21.22 12.47
CA VAL A 43 36.77 -21.11 13.12
C VAL A 43 36.77 -20.25 14.40
N TRP A 44 35.70 -19.51 14.68
CA TRP A 44 35.64 -18.66 15.88
C TRP A 44 35.61 -19.53 17.15
N LYS A 45 36.63 -19.33 18.00
CA LYS A 45 36.77 -20.02 19.29
C LYS A 45 36.93 -18.98 20.41
N GLY A 46 36.28 -19.22 21.53
CA GLY A 46 36.42 -18.40 22.73
C GLY A 46 35.13 -18.09 23.46
N PRO A 47 35.21 -17.58 24.69
CA PRO A 47 34.03 -17.18 25.45
C PRO A 47 33.31 -16.02 24.74
N GLY A 48 32.02 -16.15 24.54
CA GLY A 48 31.19 -15.15 23.88
C GLY A 48 30.85 -15.42 22.41
N VAL A 49 31.54 -16.36 21.75
CA VAL A 49 31.28 -16.73 20.34
C VAL A 49 29.82 -17.16 20.12
N GLU A 50 29.32 -18.01 21.03
CA GLU A 50 27.94 -18.49 20.93
C GLU A 50 26.91 -17.38 21.15
N ALA A 51 27.21 -16.39 21.98
CA ALA A 51 26.34 -15.22 22.15
C ALA A 51 26.35 -14.33 20.90
N ALA A 52 27.54 -14.11 20.32
CA ALA A 52 27.68 -13.37 19.06
C ALA A 52 26.95 -14.07 17.91
N ARG A 53 27.11 -15.38 17.78
CA ARG A 53 26.45 -16.20 16.76
C ARG A 53 24.92 -16.09 16.88
N ARG A 54 24.37 -16.25 18.09
CA ARG A 54 22.92 -16.06 18.33
C ARG A 54 22.45 -14.68 17.98
N ALA A 55 23.21 -13.63 18.30
CA ALA A 55 22.85 -12.25 17.96
C ALA A 55 22.80 -12.01 16.43
N ILE A 56 23.75 -12.60 15.70
CA ILE A 56 23.78 -12.49 14.23
C ILE A 56 22.60 -13.26 13.62
N VAL A 57 22.31 -14.49 14.10
CA VAL A 57 21.15 -15.28 13.65
C VAL A 57 19.86 -14.48 13.86
N ALA A 58 19.64 -13.93 15.05
CA ALA A 58 18.46 -13.11 15.33
C ALA A 58 18.38 -11.86 14.43
N SER A 59 19.54 -11.27 14.08
CA SER A 59 19.59 -10.10 13.19
C SER A 59 19.18 -10.45 11.75
N TRP A 60 19.71 -11.54 11.18
CA TRP A 60 19.32 -11.92 9.80
C TRP A 60 17.86 -12.36 9.72
N GLU A 61 17.34 -13.07 10.74
CA GLU A 61 15.94 -13.45 10.81
C GLU A 61 15.04 -12.20 10.85
N ALA A 62 15.38 -11.20 11.66
CA ALA A 62 14.68 -9.92 11.72
C ALA A 62 14.72 -9.17 10.37
N LEU A 63 15.87 -9.16 9.69
CA LEU A 63 15.99 -8.56 8.36
C LEU A 63 15.11 -9.28 7.33
N ARG A 64 15.09 -10.62 7.32
CA ARG A 64 14.22 -11.40 6.41
C ARG A 64 12.73 -11.15 6.69
N ALA A 65 12.35 -11.12 7.95
CA ALA A 65 10.98 -10.86 8.35
C ALA A 65 10.54 -9.45 7.94
N THR A 66 11.38 -8.42 8.18
CA THR A 66 11.12 -7.04 7.76
C THR A 66 11.05 -6.93 6.24
N ALA A 67 11.95 -7.60 5.52
CA ALA A 67 11.92 -7.65 4.06
C ALA A 67 10.62 -8.26 3.54
N GLY A 68 10.10 -9.30 4.19
CA GLY A 68 8.80 -9.90 3.86
C GLY A 68 7.68 -8.88 3.94
N VAL A 69 7.59 -8.16 5.06
CA VAL A 69 6.56 -7.14 5.29
C VAL A 69 6.65 -5.99 4.27
N LEU A 70 7.87 -5.51 3.98
CA LEU A 70 8.07 -4.44 2.98
C LEU A 70 7.68 -4.89 1.57
N ASP A 71 7.99 -6.13 1.19
CA ASP A 71 7.62 -6.66 -0.13
C ASP A 71 6.10 -6.77 -0.29
N GLU A 72 5.42 -7.26 0.76
CA GLU A 72 3.97 -7.36 0.78
C GLU A 72 3.28 -5.99 0.77
N ALA A 73 3.80 -5.03 1.54
CA ALA A 73 3.31 -3.64 1.54
C ALA A 73 3.48 -3.00 0.16
N GLY A 74 4.66 -3.17 -0.43
CA GLY A 74 4.94 -2.69 -1.78
C GLY A 74 4.01 -3.30 -2.83
N GLY A 75 3.78 -4.62 -2.75
CA GLY A 75 2.83 -5.31 -3.62
C GLY A 75 1.37 -4.84 -3.43
N ALA A 76 0.96 -4.55 -2.19
CA ALA A 76 -0.36 -4.01 -1.91
C ALA A 76 -0.56 -2.60 -2.49
N LEU A 77 0.46 -1.74 -2.39
CA LEU A 77 0.45 -0.40 -3.00
C LEU A 77 0.41 -0.45 -4.54
N GLN A 78 1.14 -1.38 -5.15
CA GLN A 78 1.11 -1.54 -6.62
C GLN A 78 -0.26 -2.02 -7.11
N ARG A 79 -0.89 -2.97 -6.41
CA ARG A 79 -2.27 -3.38 -6.71
C ARG A 79 -3.25 -2.23 -6.56
N TYR A 80 -3.13 -1.46 -5.47
CA TYR A 80 -3.96 -0.27 -5.28
C TYR A 80 -3.75 0.78 -6.37
N ALA A 81 -2.52 0.98 -6.84
CA ALA A 81 -2.24 1.89 -7.96
C ALA A 81 -2.94 1.43 -9.25
N THR A 82 -2.96 0.14 -9.53
CA THR A 82 -3.70 -0.43 -10.68
C THR A 82 -5.20 -0.20 -10.53
N ASP A 83 -5.76 -0.54 -9.37
CA ASP A 83 -7.20 -0.32 -9.06
C ASP A 83 -7.57 1.17 -9.19
N LEU A 84 -6.68 2.07 -8.76
CA LEU A 84 -6.90 3.51 -8.82
C LEU A 84 -6.86 4.02 -10.27
N ALA A 85 -5.93 3.53 -11.10
CA ALA A 85 -5.88 3.86 -12.52
C ALA A 85 -7.15 3.40 -13.25
N GLU A 86 -7.65 2.19 -12.95
CA GLU A 86 -8.93 1.70 -13.46
C GLU A 86 -10.09 2.56 -12.98
N GLY A 87 -10.10 2.92 -11.68
CA GLY A 87 -11.10 3.82 -11.11
C GLY A 87 -11.14 5.19 -11.79
N HIS A 88 -9.98 5.77 -12.13
CA HIS A 88 -9.90 7.00 -12.92
C HIS A 88 -10.51 6.85 -14.30
N GLU A 89 -10.29 5.72 -14.97
CA GLU A 89 -10.89 5.48 -16.29
C GLU A 89 -12.42 5.29 -16.20
N LEU A 90 -12.91 4.56 -15.19
CA LEU A 90 -14.34 4.44 -14.91
C LEU A 90 -14.96 5.81 -14.61
N GLY A 91 -14.28 6.64 -13.81
CA GLY A 91 -14.70 8.01 -13.50
C GLY A 91 -14.83 8.87 -14.76
N ARG A 92 -13.78 8.89 -15.59
CA ARG A 92 -13.82 9.64 -16.87
C ARG A 92 -14.95 9.18 -17.79
N ARG A 93 -15.23 7.87 -17.84
CA ARG A 93 -16.34 7.34 -18.63
C ARG A 93 -17.70 7.79 -18.06
N ALA A 94 -17.84 7.78 -16.74
CA ALA A 94 -19.06 8.26 -16.07
C ALA A 94 -19.26 9.76 -16.32
N GLU A 95 -18.22 10.58 -16.15
CA GLU A 95 -18.27 12.04 -16.43
C GLU A 95 -18.67 12.34 -17.88
N ARG A 96 -18.06 11.64 -18.86
CA ARG A 96 -18.45 11.77 -20.26
C ARG A 96 -19.93 11.42 -20.48
N ARG A 97 -20.43 10.39 -19.78
CA ARG A 97 -21.84 9.98 -19.89
C ARG A 97 -22.78 11.00 -19.25
N VAL A 98 -22.42 11.57 -18.09
CA VAL A 98 -23.15 12.68 -17.47
C VAL A 98 -23.32 13.82 -18.49
N HIS A 99 -22.19 14.24 -19.07
CA HIS A 99 -22.16 15.34 -20.03
C HIS A 99 -22.96 15.06 -21.29
N SER A 100 -22.81 13.86 -21.88
CA SER A 100 -23.54 13.47 -23.09
C SER A 100 -25.07 13.33 -22.88
N ALA A 101 -25.49 13.08 -21.63
CA ALA A 101 -26.89 13.03 -21.25
C ALA A 101 -27.49 14.42 -20.94
N GLY A 102 -26.69 15.50 -21.04
CA GLY A 102 -27.12 16.86 -20.67
C GLY A 102 -27.37 17.01 -19.17
N LEU A 103 -26.67 16.20 -18.33
CA LEU A 103 -26.77 16.22 -16.88
C LEU A 103 -25.55 16.91 -16.27
N LEU A 104 -25.64 17.24 -14.99
CA LEU A 104 -24.55 17.79 -14.19
C LEU A 104 -24.12 16.81 -13.10
N LEU A 105 -22.87 16.96 -12.65
CA LEU A 105 -22.32 16.23 -11.53
C LEU A 105 -22.08 17.19 -10.37
N ASP A 106 -22.73 16.93 -9.24
CA ASP A 106 -22.48 17.61 -7.96
C ASP A 106 -21.86 16.62 -6.98
N GLY A 107 -20.53 16.71 -6.81
CA GLY A 107 -19.76 15.70 -6.11
C GLY A 107 -19.90 14.32 -6.78
N THR A 108 -20.59 13.39 -6.14
CA THR A 108 -20.90 12.04 -6.66
C THR A 108 -22.36 11.90 -7.08
N ARG A 109 -23.14 12.98 -7.04
CA ARG A 109 -24.55 12.96 -7.36
C ARG A 109 -24.79 13.52 -8.76
N VAL A 110 -25.54 12.78 -9.56
CA VAL A 110 -26.01 13.23 -10.87
C VAL A 110 -27.28 14.05 -10.69
N ILE A 111 -27.29 15.26 -11.22
CA ILE A 111 -28.43 16.20 -11.12
C ILE A 111 -28.79 16.72 -12.50
N GLU A 112 -30.03 17.13 -12.64
CA GLU A 112 -30.49 17.85 -13.81
C GLU A 112 -30.03 19.32 -13.77
N PRO A 113 -29.59 19.89 -14.90
CA PRO A 113 -29.25 21.30 -14.96
C PRO A 113 -30.51 22.18 -14.75
N TRP A 114 -30.31 23.26 -14.01
CA TRP A 114 -31.36 24.30 -13.86
C TRP A 114 -31.53 25.04 -15.17
N GLY A 115 -32.78 25.30 -15.58
CA GLY A 115 -33.12 26.13 -16.73
C GLY A 115 -34.30 25.63 -17.51
N PRO A 116 -34.82 26.44 -18.48
CA PRO A 116 -35.90 26.03 -19.31
C PRO A 116 -35.52 24.86 -20.22
N ALA A 117 -36.35 23.84 -20.25
CA ALA A 117 -36.26 22.70 -21.16
C ALA A 117 -37.65 22.39 -21.73
N SER A 118 -37.68 21.77 -22.91
CA SER A 118 -38.95 21.22 -23.40
C SER A 118 -39.38 20.04 -22.51
N ALA A 119 -40.69 19.75 -22.47
CA ALA A 119 -41.21 18.63 -21.71
C ALA A 119 -40.55 17.29 -22.11
N GLU A 120 -40.36 17.09 -23.41
CA GLU A 120 -39.68 15.89 -23.96
C GLU A 120 -38.22 15.81 -23.52
N GLU A 121 -37.49 16.92 -23.49
CA GLU A 121 -36.11 16.97 -23.05
C GLU A 121 -35.98 16.70 -21.53
N ALA A 122 -36.88 17.28 -20.72
CA ALA A 122 -36.93 17.07 -19.29
C ALA A 122 -37.21 15.57 -18.96
N GLU A 123 -38.19 14.96 -19.63
CA GLU A 123 -38.49 13.54 -19.45
C GLU A 123 -37.36 12.65 -19.84
N ARG A 124 -36.68 12.93 -20.97
CA ARG A 124 -35.47 12.20 -21.39
C ARG A 124 -34.33 12.33 -20.39
N ARG A 125 -34.05 13.52 -19.85
CA ARG A 125 -33.03 13.74 -18.81
C ARG A 125 -33.39 12.99 -17.54
N CYS A 126 -34.60 13.10 -17.05
CA CYS A 126 -35.09 12.43 -15.87
C CYS A 126 -34.90 10.89 -15.98
N SER A 127 -35.26 10.30 -17.12
CA SER A 127 -35.07 8.86 -17.36
C SER A 127 -33.61 8.42 -17.40
N GLN A 128 -32.67 9.33 -17.76
CA GLN A 128 -31.24 9.04 -17.81
C GLN A 128 -30.54 9.15 -16.44
N VAL A 129 -31.08 9.94 -15.50
CA VAL A 129 -30.45 10.15 -14.17
C VAL A 129 -30.09 8.82 -13.48
N PRO A 130 -30.98 7.85 -13.28
CA PRO A 130 -30.65 6.63 -12.56
C PRO A 130 -29.60 5.77 -13.29
N VAL A 131 -29.63 5.76 -14.62
CA VAL A 131 -28.69 5.00 -15.45
C VAL A 131 -27.27 5.58 -15.35
N VAL A 132 -27.17 6.90 -15.35
CA VAL A 132 -25.89 7.61 -15.26
C VAL A 132 -25.37 7.57 -13.81
N GLN A 133 -26.28 7.74 -12.83
CA GLN A 133 -25.92 7.61 -11.41
C GLN A 133 -25.29 6.24 -11.10
N ALA A 134 -25.86 5.16 -11.61
CA ALA A 134 -25.30 3.82 -11.41
C ALA A 134 -23.86 3.69 -11.93
N ARG A 135 -23.45 4.42 -12.96
CA ARG A 135 -22.08 4.45 -13.46
C ARG A 135 -21.14 5.24 -12.55
N VAL A 136 -21.61 6.35 -12.00
CA VAL A 136 -20.89 7.13 -10.99
C VAL A 136 -20.68 6.30 -9.74
N ASP A 137 -21.71 5.62 -9.28
CA ASP A 137 -21.66 4.74 -8.11
C ASP A 137 -20.70 3.56 -8.31
N LEU A 138 -20.67 2.99 -9.52
CA LEU A 138 -19.73 1.92 -9.86
C LEU A 138 -18.27 2.41 -9.75
N ALA A 139 -17.95 3.57 -10.30
CA ALA A 139 -16.61 4.14 -10.27
C ALA A 139 -16.17 4.45 -8.82
N THR A 140 -17.01 5.10 -8.04
CA THR A 140 -16.72 5.46 -6.64
C THR A 140 -16.63 4.23 -5.75
N ALA A 141 -17.51 3.25 -5.92
CA ALA A 141 -17.48 1.99 -5.19
C ALA A 141 -16.24 1.15 -5.52
N HIS A 142 -15.76 1.16 -6.78
CA HIS A 142 -14.53 0.47 -7.17
C HIS A 142 -13.35 0.99 -6.37
N VAL A 143 -13.13 2.32 -6.34
CA VAL A 143 -12.04 2.95 -5.60
C VAL A 143 -12.22 2.78 -4.08
N GLY A 144 -13.45 2.90 -3.58
CA GLY A 144 -13.76 2.67 -2.17
C GLY A 144 -13.37 1.26 -1.70
N ARG A 145 -13.70 0.23 -2.48
CA ARG A 145 -13.30 -1.16 -2.19
C ARG A 145 -11.78 -1.35 -2.25
N ALA A 146 -11.11 -0.77 -3.25
CA ALA A 146 -9.66 -0.83 -3.37
C ALA A 146 -8.95 -0.18 -2.17
N ARG A 147 -9.41 1.00 -1.75
CA ARG A 147 -8.91 1.70 -0.55
C ARG A 147 -9.12 0.87 0.72
N GLY A 148 -10.30 0.26 0.87
CA GLY A 148 -10.59 -0.62 2.00
C GLY A 148 -9.69 -1.86 2.04
N ARG A 149 -9.38 -2.48 0.89
CA ARG A 149 -8.43 -3.60 0.79
C ARG A 149 -7.03 -3.17 1.23
N LEU A 150 -6.54 -2.04 0.71
CA LEU A 150 -5.24 -1.49 1.08
C LEU A 150 -5.16 -1.20 2.58
N ALA A 151 -6.14 -0.50 3.14
CA ALA A 151 -6.16 -0.12 4.55
C ALA A 151 -6.08 -1.35 5.46
N ARG A 152 -6.90 -2.38 5.21
CA ARG A 152 -6.85 -3.63 5.98
C ARG A 152 -5.50 -4.33 5.88
N ARG A 153 -4.91 -4.36 4.66
CA ARG A 153 -3.60 -5.01 4.49
C ARG A 153 -2.50 -4.23 5.21
N MET A 154 -2.50 -2.91 5.15
CA MET A 154 -1.52 -2.07 5.87
C MET A 154 -1.66 -2.22 7.38
N ALA A 155 -2.87 -2.26 7.92
CA ALA A 155 -3.09 -2.51 9.35
C ALA A 155 -2.49 -3.86 9.78
N SER A 156 -2.79 -4.94 9.07
CA SER A 156 -2.23 -6.28 9.35
C SER A 156 -0.69 -6.30 9.29
N LEU A 157 -0.08 -5.60 8.33
CA LEU A 157 1.37 -5.52 8.20
C LEU A 157 2.01 -4.68 9.30
N THR A 158 1.34 -3.61 9.74
CA THR A 158 1.78 -2.79 10.89
C THR A 158 1.76 -3.60 12.18
N GLU A 159 0.72 -4.39 12.41
CA GLU A 159 0.64 -5.31 13.55
C GLU A 159 1.75 -6.36 13.52
N ALA A 160 2.04 -6.94 12.35
CA ALA A 160 3.13 -7.89 12.18
C ALA A 160 4.51 -7.27 12.52
N LEU A 161 4.78 -6.04 12.06
CA LEU A 161 6.00 -5.31 12.41
C LEU A 161 6.08 -4.99 13.90
N ALA A 162 4.98 -4.57 14.52
CA ALA A 162 4.93 -4.30 15.95
C ALA A 162 5.22 -5.55 16.77
N ALA A 163 4.66 -6.70 16.39
CA ALA A 163 4.95 -7.98 17.04
C ALA A 163 6.43 -8.37 16.93
N GLN A 164 7.07 -8.14 15.78
CA GLN A 164 8.50 -8.39 15.59
C GLN A 164 9.39 -7.46 16.44
N ALA A 165 9.00 -6.18 16.58
CA ALA A 165 9.74 -5.21 17.37
C ALA A 165 9.74 -5.54 18.88
N LEU A 166 8.74 -6.25 19.35
CA LEU A 166 8.63 -6.69 20.75
C LEU A 166 9.54 -7.90 21.05
N VAL A 167 9.93 -8.67 20.02
CA VAL A 167 10.93 -9.77 20.16
C VAL A 167 12.34 -9.14 20.11
N ARG A 168 12.64 -8.31 21.11
CA ARG A 168 13.96 -7.67 21.25
C ARG A 168 15.00 -8.76 21.56
N PRO A 169 16.11 -8.86 20.80
CA PRO A 169 17.20 -9.72 21.22
C PRO A 169 17.71 -9.28 22.61
N PRO A 170 18.09 -10.21 23.49
CA PRO A 170 18.63 -9.87 24.80
C PRO A 170 19.80 -8.91 24.61
N ALA A 171 19.81 -7.82 25.38
CA ALA A 171 20.91 -6.85 25.35
C ALA A 171 22.25 -7.60 25.51
N PRO A 172 23.29 -7.29 24.71
CA PRO A 172 24.58 -7.91 24.87
C PRO A 172 25.02 -7.73 26.32
N ALA A 173 25.36 -8.83 26.97
CA ALA A 173 25.88 -8.80 28.34
C ALA A 173 27.02 -7.79 28.36
N SER A 174 26.91 -6.74 29.18
CA SER A 174 27.96 -5.75 29.32
C SER A 174 29.25 -6.46 29.64
N VAL A 175 30.19 -6.47 28.73
CA VAL A 175 31.53 -6.97 28.94
C VAL A 175 32.16 -6.03 29.98
N ARG A 176 32.16 -6.48 31.24
CA ARG A 176 32.83 -5.76 32.32
C ARG A 176 34.33 -5.77 31.96
N PRO A 177 34.97 -4.61 31.81
CA PRO A 177 36.40 -4.59 31.52
C PRO A 177 37.15 -5.34 32.64
N PRO A 178 38.18 -6.10 32.30
CA PRO A 178 39.00 -6.76 33.34
C PRO A 178 39.53 -5.72 34.29
N ALA A 179 39.35 -5.96 35.59
CA ALA A 179 39.98 -5.13 36.63
C ALA A 179 41.48 -5.18 36.41
N THR A 180 42.07 -4.05 36.11
CA THR A 180 43.54 -3.87 36.09
C THR A 180 44.07 -4.06 37.49
N PRO A 181 45.16 -4.85 37.68
CA PRO A 181 45.78 -5.07 38.98
C PRO A 181 46.45 -3.83 39.53
#